data_dd7ae3f086ebc3b2bd94c11c0cd34a77
#
_entry.id   dd7ae3f086ebc3b2bd94c11c0cd34a77
#
_cell.length_a   1.000
_cell.length_b   1.000
_cell.length_c   1.000
_cell.angle_alpha   90.00
_cell.angle_beta   90.00
_cell.angle_gamma   90.00
#
_symmetry.space_group_name_H-M   'P 1'
#
loop_
_entity.id
_entity.type
_entity.pdbx_description
1 polymer ?
#
loop_
_entity_poly.entity_id
_entity_poly.type
_entity_poly.pdbx_seq_one_letter_code
_entity_poly.pdbx_strand_id
1 'polypeptide(L)'
;MASFTNKFDSIKQDWNTPKLLFNKLNQEFNFIFDLAASKENALCPKFYTKDNDGLKQSWDGSCWLNPPYGDKSSKMVDWIKKAYNDTQANLNLTVVMLIPARTNTKWFHDLCMKAAEIRFILGRPKFGDSKHGLPQPLVLVIFKKSDETKFTSFNLN
;
A
#
# COMPACT_ATOMS: atom_id res chain seq x y z
N MET A 1 16.84 26.57 -12.96
CA MET A 1 16.54 25.48 -12.01
C MET A 1 15.51 24.55 -12.64
N ALA A 2 15.91 23.34 -12.98
CA ALA A 2 14.95 22.35 -13.41
C ALA A 2 14.10 21.96 -12.21
N SER A 3 12.79 22.23 -12.29
CA SER A 3 11.83 21.80 -11.29
C SER A 3 11.80 20.26 -11.23
N PHE A 4 12.19 19.69 -10.12
CA PHE A 4 12.11 18.24 -9.87
C PHE A 4 10.68 17.72 -9.75
N THR A 5 9.68 18.60 -9.81
CA THR A 5 8.28 18.27 -9.51
C THR A 5 7.51 17.67 -10.67
N ASN A 6 7.95 17.83 -11.91
CA ASN A 6 7.08 17.55 -13.06
C ASN A 6 7.28 16.21 -13.77
N LYS A 7 8.24 15.38 -13.37
CA LYS A 7 8.44 14.06 -13.99
C LYS A 7 7.65 12.93 -13.32
N PHE A 8 7.12 13.15 -12.13
CA PHE A 8 6.37 12.13 -11.40
C PHE A 8 4.87 12.18 -11.65
N ASP A 9 4.34 13.30 -12.13
CA ASP A 9 2.90 13.49 -12.35
C ASP A 9 2.38 12.91 -13.67
N SER A 10 3.28 12.56 -14.60
CA SER A 10 2.90 12.07 -15.93
C SER A 10 3.05 10.56 -16.13
N ILE A 11 3.57 9.85 -15.12
CA ILE A 11 3.71 8.39 -15.21
C ILE A 11 2.37 7.80 -14.82
N LYS A 12 1.80 6.98 -15.70
CA LYS A 12 0.57 6.20 -15.43
C LYS A 12 0.60 5.65 -14.01
N GLN A 13 -0.36 6.08 -13.20
CA GLN A 13 -0.40 5.77 -11.77
C GLN A 13 -0.99 4.38 -11.46
N ASP A 14 -1.30 3.61 -12.48
CA ASP A 14 -1.74 2.22 -12.36
C ASP A 14 -0.52 1.27 -12.27
N TRP A 15 0.18 1.38 -11.16
CA TRP A 15 1.30 0.48 -10.87
C TRP A 15 0.76 -0.87 -10.40
N ASN A 16 0.73 -1.82 -11.31
CA ASN A 16 0.38 -3.19 -10.95
C ASN A 16 1.39 -3.75 -9.95
N THR A 17 0.91 -4.24 -8.84
CA THR A 17 1.76 -4.87 -7.81
C THR A 17 2.61 -5.98 -8.42
N PRO A 18 3.93 -6.04 -8.14
CA PRO A 18 4.76 -7.16 -8.57
C PRO A 18 4.23 -8.47 -7.98
N LYS A 19 3.97 -9.44 -8.84
CA LYS A 19 3.39 -10.73 -8.43
C LYS A 19 4.24 -11.46 -7.40
N LEU A 20 5.57 -11.40 -7.55
CA LEU A 20 6.49 -12.07 -6.61
C LEU A 20 6.37 -11.47 -5.20
N LEU A 21 6.29 -10.15 -5.09
CA LEU A 21 6.11 -9.47 -3.81
C LEU A 21 4.77 -9.84 -3.17
N PHE A 22 3.69 -9.78 -3.95
CA PHE A 22 2.36 -10.15 -3.47
C PHE A 22 2.32 -11.61 -3.02
N ASN A 23 2.82 -12.54 -3.83
CA ASN A 23 2.78 -13.97 -3.52
C ASN A 23 3.52 -14.28 -2.21
N LYS A 24 4.68 -13.67 -1.99
CA LYS A 24 5.45 -13.84 -0.76
C LYS A 24 4.68 -13.37 0.47
N LEU A 25 4.02 -12.21 0.38
CA LEU A 25 3.19 -11.69 1.45
C LEU A 25 1.89 -12.48 1.61
N ASN A 26 1.31 -12.95 0.53
CA ASN A 26 0.08 -13.75 0.58
C ASN A 26 0.27 -15.10 1.27
N GLN A 27 1.46 -15.68 1.21
CA GLN A 27 1.80 -16.88 1.99
C GLN A 27 1.72 -16.65 3.50
N GLU A 28 2.06 -15.44 3.95
CA GLU A 28 2.02 -15.05 5.36
C GLU A 28 0.62 -14.59 5.80
N PHE A 29 -0.03 -13.75 5.00
CA PHE A 29 -1.24 -13.02 5.41
C PHE A 29 -2.54 -13.64 4.91
N ASN A 30 -2.52 -14.49 3.88
CA ASN A 30 -3.73 -15.09 3.27
C ASN A 30 -4.78 -14.04 2.91
N PHE A 31 -4.43 -13.11 2.03
CA PHE A 31 -5.29 -11.98 1.67
C PHE A 31 -6.63 -12.43 1.08
N ILE A 32 -7.71 -11.81 1.55
CA ILE A 32 -9.08 -12.02 1.09
C ILE A 32 -9.50 -10.90 0.13
N PHE A 33 -9.14 -9.66 0.45
CA PHE A 33 -9.52 -8.46 -0.29
C PHE A 33 -8.33 -7.73 -0.87
N ASP A 34 -8.48 -7.29 -2.12
CA ASP A 34 -7.67 -6.24 -2.74
C ASP A 34 -8.49 -4.95 -2.74
N LEU A 35 -8.10 -4.00 -1.89
CA LEU A 35 -8.92 -2.83 -1.57
C LEU A 35 -8.91 -1.75 -2.65
N ALA A 36 -7.94 -1.76 -3.55
CA ALA A 36 -7.80 -0.79 -4.64
C ALA A 36 -7.29 -1.46 -5.90
N ALA A 37 -8.17 -2.00 -6.69
CA ALA A 37 -7.85 -2.78 -7.88
C ALA A 37 -8.69 -2.38 -9.09
N SER A 38 -8.37 -2.95 -10.23
CA SER A 38 -9.25 -3.04 -11.39
C SER A 38 -9.63 -4.51 -11.62
N LYS A 39 -10.58 -4.76 -12.48
CA LYS A 39 -10.95 -6.14 -12.87
C LYS A 39 -9.77 -6.88 -13.49
N GLU A 40 -8.88 -6.15 -14.17
CA GLU A 40 -7.73 -6.70 -14.89
C GLU A 40 -6.53 -7.00 -14.00
N ASN A 41 -6.38 -6.26 -12.88
CA ASN A 41 -5.19 -6.36 -12.03
C ASN A 41 -5.46 -6.86 -10.60
N ALA A 42 -6.70 -7.19 -10.26
CA ALA A 42 -7.05 -7.68 -8.93
C ALA A 42 -6.27 -8.94 -8.57
N LEU A 43 -5.68 -8.94 -7.38
CA LEU A 43 -4.84 -10.02 -6.87
C LEU A 43 -5.57 -10.95 -5.90
N CYS A 44 -6.75 -10.55 -5.43
CA CYS A 44 -7.57 -11.31 -4.51
C CYS A 44 -8.91 -11.66 -5.15
N PRO A 45 -9.61 -12.73 -4.64
CA PRO A 45 -10.94 -13.09 -5.14
C PRO A 45 -11.97 -11.99 -4.96
N LYS A 46 -11.83 -11.22 -3.90
CA LYS A 46 -12.68 -10.07 -3.60
C LYS A 46 -11.86 -8.79 -3.76
N PHE A 47 -12.42 -7.79 -4.39
CA PHE A 47 -11.73 -6.53 -4.63
C PHE A 47 -12.71 -5.38 -4.83
N TYR A 48 -12.22 -4.16 -4.59
CA TYR A 48 -12.91 -2.93 -4.89
C TYR A 48 -12.24 -2.20 -6.04
N THR A 49 -13.06 -1.66 -6.93
CA THR A 49 -12.62 -0.84 -8.08
C THR A 49 -12.91 0.65 -7.81
N LYS A 50 -12.50 1.51 -8.72
CA LYS A 50 -12.86 2.94 -8.66
C LYS A 50 -14.38 3.16 -8.64
N ASP A 51 -15.15 2.32 -9.33
CA ASP A 51 -16.60 2.43 -9.38
C ASP A 51 -17.26 2.11 -8.02
N ASN A 52 -16.70 1.13 -7.30
CA ASN A 52 -17.17 0.80 -5.94
C ASN A 52 -16.69 1.80 -4.90
N ASP A 53 -15.56 2.46 -5.15
CA ASP A 53 -14.83 3.31 -4.22
C ASP A 53 -14.47 2.62 -2.90
N GLY A 54 -13.31 1.96 -2.87
CA GLY A 54 -12.84 1.21 -1.70
C GLY A 54 -12.78 2.04 -0.41
N LEU A 55 -12.59 3.37 -0.52
CA LEU A 55 -12.61 4.27 0.64
C LEU A 55 -13.99 4.36 1.31
N LYS A 56 -15.07 4.12 0.57
CA LYS A 56 -16.44 4.15 1.08
C LYS A 56 -16.93 2.79 1.57
N GLN A 57 -16.14 1.74 1.37
CA GLN A 57 -16.52 0.39 1.75
C GLN A 57 -16.06 0.05 3.16
N SER A 58 -16.76 -0.89 3.79
CA SER A 58 -16.31 -1.49 5.04
C SER A 58 -15.23 -2.54 4.74
N TRP A 59 -14.14 -2.50 5.50
CA TRP A 59 -13.05 -3.45 5.36
C TRP A 59 -13.05 -4.45 6.51
N ASP A 60 -12.77 -5.71 6.21
CA ASP A 60 -12.67 -6.77 7.22
C ASP A 60 -11.70 -7.88 6.75
N GLY A 61 -11.16 -8.63 7.70
CA GLY A 61 -10.25 -9.73 7.46
C GLY A 61 -8.85 -9.27 7.03
N SER A 62 -8.17 -10.11 6.27
CA SER A 62 -6.83 -9.84 5.76
C SER A 62 -6.90 -9.16 4.39
N CYS A 63 -6.41 -7.94 4.30
CA CYS A 63 -6.55 -7.08 3.14
C CYS A 63 -5.20 -6.64 2.57
N TRP A 64 -5.11 -6.68 1.25
CA TRP A 64 -4.01 -6.07 0.50
C TRP A 64 -4.40 -4.69 0.00
N LEU A 65 -3.46 -3.75 0.04
CA LEU A 65 -3.68 -2.40 -0.46
C LEU A 65 -2.44 -1.83 -1.13
N ASN A 66 -2.53 -1.64 -2.43
CA ASN A 66 -1.61 -0.81 -3.21
C ASN A 66 -2.39 0.42 -3.67
N PRO A 67 -2.44 1.50 -2.86
CA PRO A 67 -3.31 2.63 -3.16
C PRO A 67 -2.80 3.46 -4.33
N PRO A 68 -3.64 4.24 -5.00
CA PRO A 68 -3.18 5.23 -5.97
C PRO A 68 -2.31 6.28 -5.27
N TYR A 69 -1.11 6.56 -5.83
CA TYR A 69 -0.13 7.43 -5.19
C TYR A 69 -0.33 8.93 -5.48
N GLY A 70 -1.22 9.29 -6.34
CA GLY A 70 -1.42 10.69 -6.74
C GLY A 70 -2.61 10.91 -7.64
N ASP A 71 -3.67 10.16 -7.45
CA ASP A 71 -4.92 10.36 -8.16
C ASP A 71 -5.61 11.65 -7.67
N LYS A 72 -6.19 12.41 -8.61
CA LYS A 72 -6.98 13.61 -8.29
C LYS A 72 -8.26 13.28 -7.52
N SER A 73 -8.78 12.06 -7.66
CA SER A 73 -10.05 11.64 -7.04
C SER A 73 -9.88 11.14 -5.60
N SER A 74 -8.70 10.67 -5.23
CA SER A 74 -8.40 10.23 -3.87
C SER A 74 -6.93 10.40 -3.55
N LYS A 75 -6.64 11.00 -2.42
CA LYS A 75 -5.27 11.16 -1.95
C LYS A 75 -4.82 9.88 -1.25
N MET A 76 -3.57 9.47 -1.49
CA MET A 76 -2.98 8.31 -0.80
C MET A 76 -3.14 8.41 0.73
N VAL A 77 -3.06 9.61 1.28
CA VAL A 77 -3.24 9.85 2.72
C VAL A 77 -4.61 9.42 3.23
N ASP A 78 -5.66 9.53 2.41
CA ASP A 78 -7.02 9.12 2.82
C ASP A 78 -7.09 7.59 3.00
N TRP A 79 -6.40 6.83 2.16
CA TRP A 79 -6.27 5.38 2.31
C TRP A 79 -5.50 5.00 3.57
N ILE A 80 -4.43 5.72 3.88
CA ILE A 80 -3.63 5.49 5.09
C ILE A 80 -4.43 5.81 6.35
N LYS A 81 -5.18 6.92 6.36
CA LYS A 81 -6.06 7.29 7.48
C LYS A 81 -7.13 6.23 7.72
N LYS A 82 -7.76 5.75 6.65
CA LYS A 82 -8.77 4.72 6.78
C LYS A 82 -8.18 3.42 7.31
N ALA A 83 -7.04 2.99 6.78
CA ALA A 83 -6.37 1.78 7.27
C ALA A 83 -6.05 1.88 8.76
N TYR A 84 -5.48 3.00 9.20
CA TYR A 84 -5.20 3.23 10.60
C TYR A 84 -6.47 3.20 11.47
N ASN A 85 -7.46 4.02 11.12
CA ASN A 85 -8.67 4.16 11.92
C ASN A 85 -9.49 2.86 11.99
N ASP A 86 -9.68 2.21 10.86
CA ASP A 86 -10.50 0.99 10.79
C ASP A 86 -9.84 -0.17 11.55
N THR A 87 -8.51 -0.29 11.50
CA THR A 87 -7.80 -1.34 12.26
C THR A 87 -7.77 -1.08 13.75
N GLN A 88 -7.87 0.17 14.20
CA GLN A 88 -8.06 0.47 15.63
C GLN A 88 -9.45 0.07 16.13
N ALA A 89 -10.46 0.15 15.27
CA ALA A 89 -11.85 -0.16 15.61
C ALA A 89 -12.21 -1.64 15.41
N ASN A 90 -11.54 -2.36 14.51
CA ASN A 90 -11.84 -3.75 14.17
C ASN A 90 -10.60 -4.64 14.37
N LEU A 91 -10.64 -5.46 15.42
CA LEU A 91 -9.54 -6.38 15.79
C LEU A 91 -9.30 -7.49 14.75
N ASN A 92 -10.29 -7.78 13.91
CA ASN A 92 -10.17 -8.80 12.86
C ASN A 92 -9.57 -8.26 11.57
N LEU A 93 -9.42 -6.94 11.45
CA LEU A 93 -8.88 -6.31 10.25
C LEU A 93 -7.36 -6.21 10.31
N THR A 94 -6.73 -6.68 9.25
CA THR A 94 -5.31 -6.44 8.96
C THR A 94 -5.20 -5.87 7.56
N VAL A 95 -4.50 -4.75 7.40
CA VAL A 95 -4.24 -4.13 6.10
C VAL A 95 -2.74 -4.08 5.87
N VAL A 96 -2.28 -4.75 4.82
CA VAL A 96 -0.89 -4.67 4.36
C VAL A 96 -0.82 -3.73 3.16
N MET A 97 -0.14 -2.63 3.34
CA MET A 97 -0.11 -1.53 2.37
C MET A 97 1.28 -1.33 1.79
N LEU A 98 1.36 -1.20 0.46
CA LEU A 98 2.60 -0.86 -0.25
C LEU A 98 2.57 0.62 -0.65
N ILE A 99 3.50 1.40 -0.11
CA ILE A 99 3.55 2.86 -0.33
C ILE A 99 4.98 3.37 -0.45
N PRO A 100 5.17 4.57 -1.05
CA PRO A 100 6.45 5.26 -1.00
C PRO A 100 6.90 5.57 0.42
N ALA A 101 8.18 5.36 0.70
CA ALA A 101 8.78 5.61 2.01
C ALA A 101 9.09 7.09 2.21
N ARG A 102 8.07 7.93 2.26
CA ARG A 102 8.22 9.38 2.49
C ARG A 102 8.32 9.69 3.97
N THR A 103 9.45 9.33 4.56
CA THR A 103 9.69 9.36 6.00
C THR A 103 9.77 10.76 6.61
N ASN A 104 9.83 11.81 5.79
CA ASN A 104 9.84 13.21 6.23
C ASN A 104 8.46 13.88 6.21
N THR A 105 7.42 13.15 5.88
CA THR A 105 6.06 13.69 5.82
C THR A 105 5.34 13.57 7.16
N LYS A 106 4.44 14.52 7.41
CA LYS A 106 3.62 14.51 8.61
C LYS A 106 2.75 13.25 8.71
N TRP A 107 2.14 12.84 7.61
CA TRP A 107 1.28 11.64 7.60
C TRP A 107 2.07 10.36 7.90
N PHE A 108 3.34 10.27 7.48
CA PHE A 108 4.16 9.10 7.80
C PHE A 108 4.37 8.99 9.32
N HIS A 109 4.68 10.11 9.97
CA HIS A 109 4.89 10.16 11.42
C HIS A 109 3.59 9.96 12.21
N ASP A 110 2.50 10.60 11.78
CA ASP A 110 1.25 10.56 12.53
C ASP A 110 0.50 9.22 12.39
N LEU A 111 0.67 8.53 11.27
CA LEU A 111 -0.12 7.33 10.93
C LEU A 111 0.75 6.08 10.77
N CYS A 112 1.75 6.12 9.89
CA CYS A 112 2.56 4.93 9.58
C CYS A 112 3.42 4.50 10.78
N MET A 113 3.98 5.45 11.53
CA MET A 113 4.77 5.17 12.73
C MET A 113 3.94 4.57 13.88
N LYS A 114 2.63 4.51 13.74
CA LYS A 114 1.70 3.86 14.69
C LYS A 114 1.18 2.52 14.18
N ALA A 115 1.63 2.06 13.03
CA ALA A 115 1.28 0.74 12.49
C ALA A 115 1.86 -0.37 13.37
N ALA A 116 1.38 -1.59 13.19
CA ALA A 116 1.93 -2.75 13.88
C ALA A 116 3.35 -3.09 13.42
N GLU A 117 3.62 -2.90 12.11
CA GLU A 117 4.93 -3.18 11.53
C GLU A 117 5.19 -2.32 10.30
N ILE A 118 6.42 -1.88 10.14
CA ILE A 118 6.93 -1.28 8.91
C ILE A 118 8.07 -2.17 8.40
N ARG A 119 7.94 -2.66 7.16
CA ARG A 119 8.97 -3.43 6.48
C ARG A 119 9.62 -2.58 5.39
N PHE A 120 10.89 -2.31 5.53
CA PHE A 120 11.67 -1.58 4.55
C PHE A 120 12.10 -2.54 3.43
N ILE A 121 11.67 -2.26 2.20
CA ILE A 121 11.95 -3.12 1.05
C ILE A 121 13.38 -2.89 0.58
N LEU A 122 14.16 -3.96 0.56
CA LEU A 122 15.49 -3.95 -0.04
C LEU A 122 15.37 -3.99 -1.56
N GLY A 123 16.00 -3.01 -2.24
CA GLY A 123 15.97 -2.91 -3.68
C GLY A 123 14.76 -2.14 -4.20
N ARG A 124 14.52 -2.25 -5.50
CA ARG A 124 13.43 -1.56 -6.20
C ARG A 124 12.55 -2.57 -6.91
N PRO A 125 11.38 -2.90 -6.37
CA PRO A 125 10.44 -3.78 -7.06
C PRO A 125 10.06 -3.22 -8.42
N LYS A 126 9.99 -4.10 -9.41
CA LYS A 126 9.53 -3.75 -10.76
C LYS A 126 8.03 -3.89 -10.83
N PHE A 127 7.36 -2.84 -11.28
CA PHE A 127 5.91 -2.80 -11.43
C PHE A 127 5.51 -3.07 -12.89
N GLY A 128 4.59 -4.01 -13.11
CA GLY A 128 4.10 -4.37 -14.43
C GLY A 128 5.23 -4.77 -15.37
N ASP A 129 5.19 -4.29 -16.60
CA ASP A 129 6.19 -4.57 -17.65
C ASP A 129 7.38 -3.60 -17.62
N SER A 130 7.53 -2.82 -16.56
CA SER A 130 8.64 -1.87 -16.44
C SER A 130 9.98 -2.59 -16.35
N LYS A 131 10.94 -2.17 -17.18
CA LYS A 131 12.33 -2.67 -17.13
C LYS A 131 13.08 -2.20 -15.90
N HIS A 132 12.63 -1.11 -15.29
CA HIS A 132 13.25 -0.48 -14.13
C HIS A 132 12.28 -0.43 -12.96
N GLY A 133 12.78 -0.59 -11.74
CA GLY A 133 12.00 -0.36 -10.53
C GLY A 133 11.62 1.11 -10.37
N LEU A 134 10.65 1.40 -9.51
CA LEU A 134 10.31 2.77 -9.15
C LEU A 134 11.56 3.51 -8.64
N PRO A 135 11.75 4.79 -9.02
CA PRO A 135 12.93 5.55 -8.60
C PRO A 135 12.92 5.93 -7.12
N GLN A 136 11.85 5.66 -6.40
CA GLN A 136 11.70 5.99 -4.99
C GLN A 136 11.66 4.73 -4.12
N PRO A 137 12.17 4.80 -2.87
CA PRO A 137 12.08 3.68 -1.96
C PRO A 137 10.63 3.40 -1.56
N LEU A 138 10.32 2.13 -1.33
CA LEU A 138 9.02 1.66 -0.92
C LEU A 138 9.09 0.98 0.44
N VAL A 139 7.99 1.04 1.17
CA VAL A 139 7.78 0.32 2.42
C VAL A 139 6.48 -0.45 2.38
N LEU A 140 6.44 -1.53 3.15
CA LEU A 140 5.21 -2.21 3.52
C LEU A 140 4.80 -1.72 4.90
N VAL A 141 3.59 -1.22 5.02
CA VAL A 141 3.02 -0.79 6.30
C VAL A 141 1.91 -1.75 6.66
N ILE A 142 2.06 -2.44 7.78
CA ILE A 142 1.09 -3.42 8.26
C ILE A 142 0.27 -2.78 9.37
N PHE A 143 -0.96 -2.43 9.04
CA PHE A 143 -1.92 -1.92 9.99
C PHE A 143 -2.73 -3.08 10.58
N LYS A 144 -2.68 -3.19 11.87
CA LYS A 144 -3.57 -3.95 12.73
C LYS A 144 -3.44 -3.36 14.13
N LYS A 145 -4.40 -3.60 15.00
CA LYS A 145 -4.27 -3.09 16.37
C LYS A 145 -3.05 -3.70 17.06
N SER A 146 -2.18 -2.84 17.56
CA SER A 146 -0.95 -3.21 18.26
C SER A 146 -0.51 -2.07 19.17
N ASP A 147 0.10 -2.40 20.30
CA ASP A 147 0.67 -1.43 21.23
C ASP A 147 2.09 -1.00 20.85
N GLU A 148 2.71 -1.74 19.94
CA GLU A 148 4.09 -1.51 19.50
C GLU A 148 4.19 -1.52 17.98
N THR A 149 5.20 -0.83 17.45
CA THR A 149 5.54 -0.86 16.03
C THR A 149 6.87 -1.59 15.85
N LYS A 150 6.87 -2.66 15.05
CA LYS A 150 8.10 -3.35 14.62
C LYS A 150 8.66 -2.72 13.36
N PHE A 151 9.98 -2.68 13.27
CA PHE A 151 10.70 -2.24 12.07
C PHE A 151 11.55 -3.39 11.57
N THR A 152 11.32 -3.83 10.35
CA THR A 152 12.02 -4.98 9.76
C THR A 152 12.47 -4.69 8.34
N SER A 153 13.37 -5.53 7.84
CA SER A 153 13.76 -5.53 6.43
C SER A 153 12.92 -6.55 5.67
N PHE A 154 12.60 -6.24 4.42
CA PHE A 154 11.91 -7.16 3.52
C PHE A 154 12.73 -7.37 2.25
N ASN A 155 13.09 -8.60 1.99
CA ASN A 155 13.89 -9.00 0.83
C ASN A 155 13.06 -9.93 -0.07
N LEU A 156 13.03 -9.62 -1.38
CA LEU A 156 12.34 -10.45 -2.37
C LEU A 156 13.13 -11.70 -2.78
N ASN A 157 14.43 -11.68 -2.57
CA ASN A 157 15.33 -12.78 -2.96
C ASN A 157 15.40 -13.87 -1.90
#